data_ba9247bf08d53c7de7a5f3a802320bf0
#
_entry.id   ba9247bf08d53c7de7a5f3a802320bf0
#
_cell.length_a   1.000
_cell.length_b   1.000
_cell.length_c   1.000
_cell.angle_alpha   90.00
_cell.angle_beta   90.00
_cell.angle_gamma   90.00
#
_symmetry.space_group_name_H-M   'P 1'
#
loop_
_entity.id
_entity.type
_entity.pdbx_description
1 polymer ?
#
loop_
_entity_poly.entity_id
_entity_poly.type
_entity_poly.pdbx_seq_one_letter_code
_entity_poly.pdbx_strand_id
1 'polypeptide(L)'
;RSSDLDQCVISFIDLYEKTKRNFPGVCNVPESERLEIGREFARIGASYGIRIRSCCEGTHLCQFGIDVSGCMTREILEHAIGMEIRVPAGKKTQRDGCGCLLGSDIGAYNTCGHGCIYCYANENRELVRQNMREHDPESPLLVGRLRPEDEVRMAKQVRYCTGQMTLF
;
A
#
# COMPACT_ATOMS: atom_id res chain seq x y z
N ARG A 1 -5.12 -15.14 -18.54
CA ARG A 1 -5.09 -16.09 -17.41
C ARG A 1 -5.02 -15.32 -16.13
N SER A 2 -6.01 -15.49 -15.26
CA SER A 2 -5.99 -14.98 -13.87
C SER A 2 -5.11 -15.83 -12.94
N SER A 3 -4.23 -16.66 -13.49
CA SER A 3 -3.54 -17.73 -12.79
C SER A 3 -2.34 -17.30 -11.95
N ASP A 4 -1.99 -16.01 -11.97
CA ASP A 4 -0.78 -15.52 -11.34
C ASP A 4 -1.02 -14.71 -10.05
N LEU A 5 -2.31 -14.54 -9.66
CA LEU A 5 -2.71 -13.86 -8.44
C LEU A 5 -3.12 -14.89 -7.39
N ASP A 6 -2.32 -15.03 -6.35
CA ASP A 6 -2.57 -15.91 -5.22
C ASP A 6 -3.20 -15.20 -4.02
N GLN A 7 -3.18 -13.86 -4.02
CA GLN A 7 -3.76 -13.05 -2.94
C GLN A 7 -4.37 -11.74 -3.43
N CYS A 8 -5.37 -11.27 -2.71
CA CYS A 8 -6.03 -9.98 -2.90
C CYS A 8 -6.11 -9.24 -1.56
N VAL A 9 -5.70 -7.98 -1.54
CA VAL A 9 -5.80 -7.13 -0.36
C VAL A 9 -7.00 -6.23 -0.48
N ILE A 10 -7.85 -6.22 0.54
CA ILE A 10 -8.98 -5.29 0.65
C ILE A 10 -8.76 -4.29 1.78
N SER A 11 -9.25 -3.07 1.59
CA SER A 11 -9.28 -2.02 2.59
C SER A 11 -10.47 -1.11 2.30
N PHE A 12 -11.11 -0.64 3.36
CA PHE A 12 -12.19 0.35 3.24
C PHE A 12 -11.61 1.76 3.22
N ILE A 13 -12.37 2.68 2.65
CA ILE A 13 -11.91 4.06 2.51
C ILE A 13 -11.66 4.73 3.86
N ASP A 14 -10.49 5.31 4.03
CA ASP A 14 -10.19 6.19 5.16
C ASP A 14 -10.67 7.61 4.87
N LEU A 15 -11.39 8.20 5.83
CA LEU A 15 -11.95 9.55 5.68
C LEU A 15 -10.93 10.63 6.07
N TYR A 16 -9.90 10.78 5.25
CA TYR A 16 -8.99 11.93 5.36
C TYR A 16 -9.72 13.25 5.07
N GLU A 17 -9.22 14.36 5.57
CA GLU A 17 -9.81 15.69 5.34
C GLU A 17 -9.94 16.02 3.85
N LYS A 18 -8.98 15.61 3.02
CA LYS A 18 -9.07 15.75 1.57
C LYS A 18 -10.18 14.91 0.96
N THR A 19 -10.35 13.67 1.44
CA THR A 19 -11.41 12.78 0.99
C THR A 19 -12.77 13.40 1.27
N LYS A 20 -13.01 13.89 2.48
CA LYS A 20 -14.26 14.57 2.87
C LYS A 20 -14.54 15.80 2.02
N ARG A 21 -13.50 16.61 1.74
CA ARG A 21 -13.62 17.81 0.90
C ARG A 21 -13.95 17.49 -0.55
N ASN A 22 -13.31 16.47 -1.12
CA ASN A 22 -13.44 16.12 -2.54
C ASN A 22 -14.66 15.24 -2.82
N PHE A 23 -15.16 14.57 -1.78
CA PHE A 23 -16.32 13.68 -1.86
C PHE A 23 -17.32 14.04 -0.74
N PRO A 24 -18.06 15.16 -0.89
CA PRO A 24 -19.07 15.56 0.08
C PRO A 24 -20.12 14.46 0.26
N GLY A 25 -20.45 14.17 1.53
CA GLY A 25 -21.40 13.13 1.87
C GLY A 25 -20.81 11.72 2.00
N VAL A 26 -19.50 11.53 1.75
CA VAL A 26 -18.85 10.26 2.06
C VAL A 26 -18.90 9.98 3.55
N CYS A 27 -19.26 8.77 3.90
CA CYS A 27 -19.28 8.30 5.29
C CYS A 27 -18.44 7.03 5.46
N ASN A 28 -18.12 6.71 6.70
CA ASN A 28 -17.53 5.40 7.00
C ASN A 28 -18.52 4.30 6.64
N VAL A 29 -17.99 3.22 6.06
CA VAL A 29 -18.77 2.01 5.84
C VAL A 29 -19.13 1.41 7.20
N PRO A 30 -20.43 1.20 7.53
CA PRO A 30 -20.85 0.57 8.78
C PRO A 30 -20.21 -0.82 8.94
N GLU A 31 -19.98 -1.22 10.18
CA GLU A 31 -19.34 -2.52 10.48
C GLU A 31 -20.13 -3.69 9.89
N SER A 32 -21.45 -3.65 9.96
CA SER A 32 -22.32 -4.69 9.36
C SER A 32 -22.10 -4.86 7.87
N GLU A 33 -21.97 -3.76 7.14
CA GLU A 33 -21.69 -3.78 5.70
C GLU A 33 -20.27 -4.25 5.41
N ARG A 34 -19.27 -3.84 6.22
CA ARG A 34 -17.90 -4.36 6.09
C ARG A 34 -17.84 -5.88 6.27
N LEU A 35 -18.59 -6.41 7.23
CA LEU A 35 -18.65 -7.85 7.47
C LEU A 35 -19.32 -8.57 6.28
N GLU A 36 -20.40 -8.02 5.74
CA GLU A 36 -21.08 -8.59 4.58
C GLU A 36 -20.16 -8.59 3.34
N ILE A 37 -19.54 -7.46 3.03
CA ILE A 37 -18.59 -7.31 1.93
C ILE A 37 -17.40 -8.27 2.12
N GLY A 38 -16.83 -8.33 3.33
CA GLY A 38 -15.72 -9.23 3.64
C GLY A 38 -16.08 -10.70 3.44
N ARG A 39 -17.24 -11.12 3.89
CA ARG A 39 -17.74 -12.48 3.68
C ARG A 39 -17.83 -12.82 2.19
N GLU A 40 -18.37 -11.91 1.37
CA GLU A 40 -18.47 -12.12 -0.07
C GLU A 40 -17.11 -12.16 -0.76
N PHE A 41 -16.17 -11.30 -0.38
CA PHE A 41 -14.81 -11.39 -0.88
C PHE A 41 -14.14 -12.71 -0.53
N ALA A 42 -14.31 -13.20 0.71
CA ALA A 42 -13.77 -14.49 1.13
C ALA A 42 -14.36 -15.63 0.30
N ARG A 43 -15.68 -15.63 0.09
CA ARG A 43 -16.37 -16.63 -0.72
C ARG A 43 -15.90 -16.63 -2.18
N ILE A 44 -15.79 -15.45 -2.78
CA ILE A 44 -15.31 -15.30 -4.17
C ILE A 44 -13.84 -15.71 -4.25
N GLY A 45 -13.00 -15.23 -3.34
CA GLY A 45 -11.59 -15.60 -3.30
C GLY A 45 -11.39 -17.11 -3.25
N ALA A 46 -12.12 -17.79 -2.37
CA ALA A 46 -12.06 -19.24 -2.25
C ALA A 46 -12.44 -19.97 -3.56
N SER A 47 -13.42 -19.45 -4.32
CA SER A 47 -13.82 -20.06 -5.60
C SER A 47 -12.78 -19.93 -6.71
N TYR A 48 -11.82 -19.00 -6.55
CA TYR A 48 -10.72 -18.79 -7.51
C TYR A 48 -9.34 -19.18 -6.97
N GLY A 49 -9.26 -19.72 -5.75
CA GLY A 49 -8.00 -20.05 -5.09
C GLY A 49 -7.19 -18.82 -4.67
N ILE A 50 -7.86 -17.66 -4.52
CA ILE A 50 -7.23 -16.39 -4.12
C ILE A 50 -7.43 -16.17 -2.62
N ARG A 51 -6.34 -15.99 -1.89
CA ARG A 51 -6.41 -15.62 -0.46
C ARG A 51 -6.79 -14.16 -0.30
N ILE A 52 -7.76 -13.89 0.54
CA ILE A 52 -8.14 -12.52 0.88
C ILE A 52 -7.41 -12.06 2.13
N ARG A 53 -6.86 -10.87 2.06
CA ARG A 53 -6.18 -10.19 3.17
C ARG A 53 -6.83 -8.83 3.39
N SER A 54 -6.77 -8.31 4.62
CA SER A 54 -7.18 -6.94 4.91
C SER A 54 -6.05 -6.13 5.52
N CYS A 55 -6.10 -4.82 5.32
CA CYS A 55 -5.08 -3.90 5.82
C CYS A 55 -5.72 -2.84 6.71
N CYS A 56 -5.37 -2.84 8.00
CA CYS A 56 -5.85 -1.87 9.01
C CYS A 56 -7.38 -1.83 9.19
N GLU A 57 -8.07 -2.96 9.00
CA GLU A 57 -9.54 -3.06 9.11
C GLU A 57 -9.98 -3.72 10.43
N GLY A 58 -9.08 -3.84 11.40
CA GLY A 58 -9.33 -4.57 12.64
C GLY A 58 -9.32 -6.08 12.44
N THR A 59 -9.82 -6.81 13.44
CA THR A 59 -9.77 -8.29 13.48
C THR A 59 -11.09 -8.97 13.11
N HIS A 60 -12.17 -8.23 12.96
CA HIS A 60 -13.52 -8.78 12.77
C HIS A 60 -13.67 -9.62 11.50
N LEU A 61 -12.88 -9.32 10.47
CA LEU A 61 -12.91 -10.06 9.21
C LEU A 61 -12.28 -11.45 9.28
N CYS A 62 -11.49 -11.75 10.33
CA CYS A 62 -10.84 -13.05 10.49
C CYS A 62 -11.84 -14.22 10.60
N GLN A 63 -13.06 -13.96 11.07
CA GLN A 63 -14.14 -14.95 11.16
C GLN A 63 -14.53 -15.57 9.81
N PHE A 64 -14.20 -14.91 8.70
CA PHE A 64 -14.43 -15.39 7.34
C PHE A 64 -13.18 -16.01 6.70
N GLY A 65 -12.12 -16.23 7.47
CA GLY A 65 -10.84 -16.74 6.95
C GLY A 65 -10.00 -15.70 6.23
N ILE A 66 -10.33 -14.40 6.38
CA ILE A 66 -9.52 -13.30 5.86
C ILE A 66 -8.30 -13.10 6.77
N ASP A 67 -7.13 -13.01 6.16
CA ASP A 67 -5.91 -12.70 6.88
C ASP A 67 -5.85 -11.20 7.20
N VAL A 68 -5.89 -10.86 8.48
CA VAL A 68 -5.94 -9.48 8.99
C VAL A 68 -4.56 -8.95 9.42
N SER A 69 -3.49 -9.70 9.15
CA SER A 69 -2.13 -9.34 9.59
C SER A 69 -1.53 -8.13 8.86
N GLY A 70 -2.09 -7.75 7.71
CA GLY A 70 -1.63 -6.60 6.92
C GLY A 70 -1.26 -6.97 5.48
N CYS A 71 -0.96 -5.94 4.67
CA CYS A 71 -0.73 -6.08 3.24
C CYS A 71 0.74 -6.29 2.85
N MET A 72 1.69 -5.82 3.68
CA MET A 72 3.13 -5.89 3.42
C MET A 72 3.86 -6.36 4.68
N THR A 73 3.47 -7.53 5.18
CA THR A 73 4.10 -8.15 6.35
C THR A 73 5.50 -8.67 5.99
N ARG A 74 6.29 -8.99 7.02
CA ARG A 74 7.60 -9.62 6.84
C ARG A 74 7.50 -10.89 5.98
N GLU A 75 6.55 -11.74 6.28
CA GLU A 75 6.33 -13.01 5.58
C GLU A 75 6.05 -12.80 4.08
N ILE A 76 5.16 -11.85 3.73
CA ILE A 76 4.87 -11.52 2.34
C ILE A 76 6.12 -11.05 1.61
N LEU A 77 6.89 -10.16 2.25
CA LEU A 77 8.11 -9.64 1.65
C LEU A 77 9.17 -10.72 1.48
N GLU A 78 9.39 -11.56 2.48
CA GLU A 78 10.32 -12.70 2.42
C GLU A 78 9.94 -13.66 1.30
N HIS A 79 8.65 -13.98 1.17
CA HIS A 79 8.15 -14.81 0.08
C HIS A 79 8.40 -14.16 -1.29
N ALA A 80 8.08 -12.87 -1.43
CA ALA A 80 8.22 -12.16 -2.71
C ALA A 80 9.67 -12.03 -3.18
N ILE A 81 10.62 -11.84 -2.25
CA ILE A 81 12.05 -11.65 -2.59
C ILE A 81 12.87 -12.93 -2.48
N GLY A 82 12.31 -14.02 -1.94
CA GLY A 82 13.01 -15.29 -1.71
C GLY A 82 14.16 -15.22 -0.70
N MET A 83 14.15 -14.24 0.21
CA MET A 83 15.21 -14.02 1.19
C MET A 83 14.65 -13.66 2.56
N GLU A 84 15.35 -14.08 3.61
CA GLU A 84 15.01 -13.73 4.98
C GLU A 84 15.30 -12.25 5.26
N ILE A 85 14.36 -11.58 5.95
CA ILE A 85 14.48 -10.18 6.39
C ILE A 85 14.66 -10.12 7.91
N ARG A 86 15.74 -9.47 8.36
CA ARG A 86 15.97 -9.18 9.76
C ARG A 86 15.64 -7.71 10.05
N VAL A 87 14.53 -7.50 10.74
CA VAL A 87 14.11 -6.14 11.13
C VAL A 87 14.66 -5.82 12.51
N PRO A 88 15.25 -4.64 12.72
CA PRO A 88 15.69 -4.21 14.04
C PRO A 88 14.54 -4.19 15.05
N ALA A 89 14.81 -4.60 16.28
CA ALA A 89 13.84 -4.52 17.37
C ALA A 89 13.38 -3.07 17.58
N GLY A 90 12.08 -2.88 17.86
CA GLY A 90 11.51 -1.57 18.13
C GLY A 90 11.13 -0.73 16.90
N LYS A 91 11.28 -1.25 15.68
CA LYS A 91 10.72 -0.57 14.50
C LYS A 91 9.21 -0.57 14.59
N LYS A 92 8.64 0.64 14.76
CA LYS A 92 7.19 0.82 14.79
C LYS A 92 6.62 0.87 13.36
N THR A 93 5.41 0.36 13.22
CA THR A 93 4.60 0.57 12.02
C THR A 93 4.15 2.03 11.93
N GLN A 94 3.77 2.48 10.74
CA GLN A 94 3.45 3.90 10.53
C GLN A 94 2.11 4.34 11.14
N ARG A 95 1.19 3.39 11.42
CA ARG A 95 -0.11 3.67 12.05
C ARG A 95 -0.57 2.50 12.91
N ASP A 96 -1.46 2.77 13.83
CA ASP A 96 -2.05 1.77 14.71
C ASP A 96 -2.77 0.68 13.91
N GLY A 97 -2.61 -0.58 14.34
CA GLY A 97 -3.19 -1.73 13.66
C GLY A 97 -2.50 -2.16 12.37
N CYS A 98 -1.42 -1.46 11.94
CA CYS A 98 -0.69 -1.82 10.74
C CYS A 98 0.43 -2.84 11.04
N GLY A 99 0.38 -4.03 10.42
CA GLY A 99 1.43 -5.06 10.51
C GLY A 99 2.53 -4.93 9.44
N CYS A 100 2.51 -3.87 8.63
CA CYS A 100 3.42 -3.73 7.49
C CYS A 100 4.83 -3.34 7.90
N LEU A 101 5.83 -3.92 7.22
CA LEU A 101 7.25 -3.59 7.40
C LEU A 101 7.71 -2.34 6.64
N LEU A 102 6.86 -1.71 5.88
CA LEU A 102 7.23 -0.56 5.05
C LEU A 102 7.86 0.55 5.89
N GLY A 103 9.02 0.99 5.47
CA GLY A 103 9.80 2.02 6.15
C GLY A 103 9.99 3.31 5.38
N SER A 104 9.79 3.26 4.06
CA SER A 104 9.98 4.42 3.19
C SER A 104 9.00 4.33 2.03
N ASP A 105 8.36 5.43 1.73
CA ASP A 105 7.54 5.61 0.54
C ASP A 105 8.41 6.21 -0.56
N ILE A 106 8.39 5.60 -1.74
CA ILE A 106 9.06 6.12 -2.94
C ILE A 106 8.12 6.95 -3.81
N GLY A 107 6.86 7.11 -3.39
CA GLY A 107 5.88 7.91 -4.08
C GLY A 107 6.09 9.41 -3.93
N ALA A 108 5.51 10.19 -4.84
CA ALA A 108 5.42 11.63 -4.74
C ALA A 108 3.95 12.08 -4.91
N TYR A 109 3.58 13.13 -4.20
CA TYR A 109 2.27 13.73 -4.35
C TYR A 109 2.11 14.37 -5.75
N ASN A 110 0.87 14.41 -6.24
CA ASN A 110 0.54 14.98 -7.55
C ASN A 110 1.24 14.29 -8.74
N THR A 111 1.35 12.97 -8.72
CA THR A 111 1.98 12.20 -9.80
C THR A 111 1.05 11.20 -10.48
N CYS A 112 -0.19 11.05 -10.03
CA CYS A 112 -1.16 10.09 -10.58
C CYS A 112 -2.26 10.79 -11.38
N GLY A 113 -2.44 10.42 -12.64
CA GLY A 113 -3.43 11.01 -13.56
C GLY A 113 -4.86 10.46 -13.43
N HIS A 114 -5.15 9.48 -12.56
CA HIS A 114 -6.45 8.81 -12.49
C HIS A 114 -7.60 9.71 -11.99
N GLY A 115 -7.30 10.71 -11.16
CA GLY A 115 -8.30 11.68 -10.71
C GLY A 115 -9.38 11.12 -9.77
N CYS A 116 -9.09 10.08 -9.00
CA CYS A 116 -10.02 9.51 -8.04
C CYS A 116 -10.53 10.57 -7.06
N ILE A 117 -11.83 10.64 -6.85
CA ILE A 117 -12.46 11.64 -5.97
C ILE A 117 -12.05 11.48 -4.49
N TYR A 118 -11.69 10.27 -4.08
CA TYR A 118 -11.23 9.96 -2.73
C TYR A 118 -9.69 10.03 -2.57
N CYS A 119 -8.97 10.56 -3.57
CA CYS A 119 -7.53 10.58 -3.54
C CYS A 119 -6.99 11.56 -2.49
N TYR A 120 -6.14 11.08 -1.60
CA TYR A 120 -5.42 11.91 -0.61
C TYR A 120 -4.10 12.47 -1.15
N ALA A 121 -3.54 11.86 -2.22
CA ALA A 121 -2.20 12.16 -2.72
C ALA A 121 -2.18 13.25 -3.81
N ASN A 122 -3.29 13.49 -4.49
CA ASN A 122 -3.38 14.52 -5.51
C ASN A 122 -4.14 15.75 -4.98
N GLU A 123 -3.49 16.90 -5.00
CA GLU A 123 -4.05 18.16 -4.54
C GLU A 123 -4.41 19.10 -5.69
N ASN A 124 -3.61 19.06 -6.74
CA ASN A 124 -3.70 20.02 -7.86
C ASN A 124 -3.60 19.27 -9.20
N ARG A 125 -4.68 19.31 -9.96
CA ARG A 125 -4.77 18.61 -11.26
C ARG A 125 -3.79 19.16 -12.31
N GLU A 126 -3.48 20.46 -12.26
CA GLU A 126 -2.54 21.06 -13.20
C GLU A 126 -1.11 20.62 -12.88
N LEU A 127 -0.75 20.61 -11.59
CA LEU A 127 0.53 20.09 -11.14
C LEU A 127 0.70 18.61 -11.49
N VAL A 128 -0.37 17.81 -11.37
CA VAL A 128 -0.37 16.41 -11.84
C VAL A 128 -0.02 16.33 -13.32
N ARG A 129 -0.68 17.14 -14.17
CA ARG A 129 -0.40 17.14 -15.61
C ARG A 129 1.02 17.59 -15.93
N GLN A 130 1.53 18.57 -15.20
CA GLN A 130 2.90 19.02 -15.33
C GLN A 130 3.89 17.91 -14.94
N ASN A 131 3.75 17.33 -13.75
CA ASN A 131 4.60 16.27 -13.26
C ASN A 131 4.61 15.05 -14.18
N MET A 132 3.45 14.69 -14.73
CA MET A 132 3.38 13.59 -15.72
C MET A 132 4.11 13.91 -17.04
N ARG A 133 4.12 15.17 -17.47
CA ARG A 133 4.90 15.57 -18.66
C ARG A 133 6.40 15.65 -18.40
N GLU A 134 6.78 15.97 -17.16
CA GLU A 134 8.18 16.08 -16.77
C GLU A 134 8.78 14.74 -16.31
N HIS A 135 7.96 13.71 -16.19
CA HIS A 135 8.44 12.36 -15.87
C HIS A 135 9.28 11.77 -17.01
N ASP A 136 10.48 11.34 -16.65
CA ASP A 136 11.40 10.67 -17.52
C ASP A 136 11.67 9.26 -16.95
N PRO A 137 11.23 8.17 -17.62
CA PRO A 137 11.41 6.81 -17.13
C PRO A 137 12.88 6.37 -17.00
N GLU A 138 13.80 7.05 -17.69
CA GLU A 138 15.25 6.79 -17.59
C GLU A 138 15.90 7.59 -16.45
N SER A 139 15.17 8.52 -15.83
CA SER A 139 15.65 9.32 -14.71
C SER A 139 15.54 8.53 -13.39
N PRO A 140 16.50 8.63 -12.47
CA PRO A 140 16.36 8.11 -11.11
C PRO A 140 15.37 8.91 -10.26
N LEU A 141 14.90 10.06 -10.75
CA LEU A 141 13.91 10.90 -10.08
C LEU A 141 12.51 10.57 -10.59
N LEU A 142 11.55 10.47 -9.67
CA LEU A 142 10.15 10.23 -10.02
C LEU A 142 9.56 11.40 -10.83
N VAL A 143 9.97 12.63 -10.52
CA VAL A 143 9.57 13.86 -11.23
C VAL A 143 10.72 14.86 -11.18
N GLY A 144 10.84 15.63 -12.28
CA GLY A 144 11.79 16.74 -12.38
C GLY A 144 13.20 16.30 -12.68
N ARG A 145 14.13 17.24 -12.52
CA ARG A 145 15.56 17.05 -12.76
C ARG A 145 16.35 17.68 -11.64
N LEU A 146 17.52 17.13 -11.36
CA LEU A 146 18.48 17.77 -10.43
C LEU A 146 18.91 19.13 -10.99
N ARG A 147 18.91 20.12 -10.13
CA ARG A 147 19.40 21.47 -10.40
C ARG A 147 20.79 21.67 -9.81
N PRO A 148 21.58 22.60 -10.32
CA PRO A 148 22.91 22.86 -9.78
C PRO A 148 22.94 23.24 -8.30
N GLU A 149 21.85 23.84 -7.80
CA GLU A 149 21.66 24.24 -6.41
C GLU A 149 21.13 23.13 -5.49
N ASP A 150 20.71 21.99 -6.03
CA ASP A 150 20.17 20.88 -5.24
C ASP A 150 21.29 20.18 -4.45
N GLU A 151 21.06 19.98 -3.15
CA GLU A 151 21.97 19.24 -2.30
C GLU A 151 21.71 17.74 -2.38
N VAL A 152 22.60 17.01 -3.03
CA VAL A 152 22.54 15.55 -3.10
C VAL A 152 23.22 14.93 -1.88
N ARG A 153 22.48 14.21 -1.07
CA ARG A 153 22.99 13.51 0.11
C ARG A 153 22.88 11.99 -0.06
N MET A 154 23.91 11.28 0.38
CA MET A 154 23.83 9.82 0.48
C MET A 154 22.86 9.42 1.58
N ALA A 155 21.83 8.65 1.21
CA ALA A 155 20.90 8.12 2.20
C ALA A 155 21.59 7.07 3.07
N LYS A 156 21.39 7.13 4.39
CA LYS A 156 21.80 6.08 5.33
C LYS A 156 20.80 4.90 5.21
N GLN A 157 20.98 4.10 4.20
CA GLN A 157 20.14 2.91 4.03
C GLN A 157 20.71 1.73 4.80
N VAL A 158 19.83 1.02 5.51
CA VAL A 158 20.16 -0.24 6.17
C VAL A 158 19.55 -1.37 5.39
N ARG A 159 20.38 -2.30 4.96
CA ARG A 159 19.90 -3.53 4.29
C ARG A 159 19.34 -4.48 5.35
N TYR A 160 18.10 -4.88 5.18
CA TYR A 160 17.45 -5.85 6.08
C TYR A 160 17.57 -7.30 5.60
N CYS A 161 17.90 -7.53 4.34
CA CYS A 161 18.08 -8.89 3.83
C CYS A 161 19.34 -9.52 4.43
N THR A 162 19.22 -10.72 4.99
CA THR A 162 20.34 -11.46 5.61
C THR A 162 21.25 -12.14 4.60
N GLY A 163 20.82 -12.27 3.34
CA GLY A 163 21.49 -13.05 2.31
C GLY A 163 21.18 -14.56 2.38
N GLN A 164 20.45 -15.00 3.40
CA GLN A 164 19.98 -16.37 3.49
C GLN A 164 18.73 -16.53 2.64
N MET A 165 18.74 -17.49 1.71
CA MET A 165 17.55 -17.84 0.93
C MET A 165 16.56 -18.60 1.80
N THR A 166 15.28 -18.29 1.65
CA THR A 166 14.19 -19.05 2.24
C THR A 166 13.86 -20.22 1.33
N LEU A 167 13.76 -21.40 1.91
CA LEU A 167 13.23 -22.58 1.23
C LEU A 167 11.72 -22.62 1.47
N PHE A 168 10.94 -22.38 0.45
CA PHE A 168 9.48 -22.51 0.46
C PHE A 168 9.07 -23.78 -0.25
#